data_e613c7f06ae289fb4c1bcce8aa89ec44
#
_entry.id   e613c7f06ae289fb4c1bcce8aa89ec44
#
_cell.length_a   1.000
_cell.length_b   1.000
_cell.length_c   1.000
_cell.angle_alpha   90.00
_cell.angle_beta   90.00
_cell.angle_gamma   90.00
#
_symmetry.space_group_name_H-M   'P 1'
#
loop_
_entity.id
_entity.type
_entity.pdbx_description
1 polymer ?
#
loop_
_entity_poly.entity_id
_entity_poly.type
_entity_poly.pdbx_seq_one_letter_code
_entity_poly.pdbx_strand_id
1 'polypeptide(L)'
;PVITYGEELTVTQAQMGMMASGVSHLCITKDGTPHTKAVGIVSKHDIMLSVGNNPSVLIKAIQRATKTKEIKRIRLSIMKLLRGYLQQGIPMTITSKIISELNNACTKQVIELNLKKMETPPPCSFVWLAIGSQGRNEQLLQTDQDNAIIFENESTGNGAPHKAYFLEVAQKINKGLMKIGYEYCPADMMASNPKWCLDLDSWKKNVSYWISNPGKNEVLLSSIFFDFNAVYGNNKLADELSDVIFETLKRFPVFTTHLASGALQSPPPSGFFRSFLVEHDGANKDNFDLKRRTLMPLTDAARVLILSHFVKGINNTAARFEKLAALEPNNKELYLSCSYATKALLKFRTKQGILHHDSGRYLDLNTLSKEERVKLKRTFKTIKEIQELINIRFKVSQLL
;
A
#
# COMPACT_ATOMS: atom_id res chain seq x y z
N PRO A 1 -34.83 13.03 -26.00
CA PRO A 1 -34.24 14.01 -26.87
C PRO A 1 -32.71 13.91 -26.81
N VAL A 2 -32.05 14.07 -27.97
CA VAL A 2 -30.62 14.10 -28.07
C VAL A 2 -30.16 15.49 -27.62
N ILE A 3 -29.22 15.56 -26.68
CA ILE A 3 -28.61 16.83 -26.24
C ILE A 3 -27.41 17.11 -27.16
N THR A 4 -27.48 18.27 -27.84
CA THR A 4 -26.47 18.66 -28.84
C THR A 4 -25.68 19.89 -28.39
N TYR A 5 -24.41 19.93 -28.80
CA TYR A 5 -23.48 21.05 -28.61
C TYR A 5 -22.61 21.24 -29.86
N GLY A 6 -22.06 22.42 -30.05
CA GLY A 6 -21.15 22.73 -31.16
C GLY A 6 -19.72 22.22 -30.93
N GLU A 7 -18.89 22.27 -31.98
CA GLU A 7 -17.49 21.80 -31.95
C GLU A 7 -16.60 22.56 -30.96
N GLU A 8 -16.94 23.80 -30.60
CA GLU A 8 -16.21 24.63 -29.63
C GLU A 8 -16.52 24.26 -28.14
N LEU A 9 -17.24 23.16 -27.91
CA LEU A 9 -17.61 22.70 -26.58
C LEU A 9 -16.37 22.40 -25.74
N THR A 10 -16.20 23.12 -24.63
CA THR A 10 -15.12 22.83 -23.69
C THR A 10 -15.48 21.62 -22.80
N VAL A 11 -14.43 20.95 -22.27
CA VAL A 11 -14.61 19.80 -21.35
C VAL A 11 -15.47 20.15 -20.14
N THR A 12 -15.29 21.35 -19.57
CA THR A 12 -16.09 21.84 -18.44
C THR A 12 -17.54 22.02 -18.82
N GLN A 13 -17.82 22.63 -19.96
CA GLN A 13 -19.20 22.81 -20.48
C GLN A 13 -19.85 21.47 -20.77
N ALA A 14 -19.11 20.51 -21.36
CA ALA A 14 -19.62 19.17 -21.61
C ALA A 14 -20.00 18.47 -20.29
N GLN A 15 -19.17 18.58 -19.26
CA GLN A 15 -19.44 18.01 -17.95
C GLN A 15 -20.70 18.65 -17.30
N MET A 16 -20.80 19.96 -17.35
CA MET A 16 -21.96 20.71 -16.83
C MET A 16 -23.24 20.34 -17.60
N GLY A 17 -23.16 20.26 -18.93
CA GLY A 17 -24.29 19.88 -19.77
C GLY A 17 -24.81 18.47 -19.49
N MET A 18 -23.91 17.51 -19.31
CA MET A 18 -24.26 16.14 -18.92
C MET A 18 -24.92 16.07 -17.52
N MET A 19 -24.40 16.85 -16.56
CA MET A 19 -24.96 16.93 -15.22
C MET A 19 -26.35 17.55 -15.22
N ALA A 20 -26.51 18.70 -15.89
CA ALA A 20 -27.78 19.43 -15.94
C ALA A 20 -28.87 18.64 -16.66
N SER A 21 -28.52 17.89 -17.70
CA SER A 21 -29.46 17.11 -18.51
C SER A 21 -29.62 15.65 -18.05
N GLY A 22 -28.88 15.20 -17.04
CA GLY A 22 -28.93 13.82 -16.52
C GLY A 22 -28.47 12.76 -17.53
N VAL A 23 -27.67 13.13 -18.56
CA VAL A 23 -27.23 12.23 -19.61
C VAL A 23 -25.76 11.85 -19.45
N SER A 24 -25.37 10.73 -20.04
CA SER A 24 -23.97 10.25 -20.05
C SER A 24 -23.25 10.48 -21.39
N HIS A 25 -23.95 10.99 -22.39
CA HIS A 25 -23.43 11.27 -23.72
C HIS A 25 -24.01 12.58 -24.26
N LEU A 26 -23.19 13.34 -24.99
CA LEU A 26 -23.60 14.51 -25.75
C LEU A 26 -23.28 14.28 -27.23
N CYS A 27 -24.19 14.70 -28.09
CA CYS A 27 -23.93 14.69 -29.53
C CYS A 27 -23.28 16.04 -29.92
N ILE A 28 -22.16 15.98 -30.63
CA ILE A 28 -21.48 17.16 -31.16
C ILE A 28 -21.94 17.33 -32.61
N THR A 29 -22.49 18.50 -32.90
CA THR A 29 -22.96 18.87 -34.23
C THR A 29 -22.22 20.11 -34.71
N LYS A 30 -22.24 20.36 -36.00
CA LYS A 30 -21.44 21.45 -36.59
C LYS A 30 -21.77 22.84 -36.03
N ASP A 31 -23.03 23.10 -35.70
CA ASP A 31 -23.51 24.38 -35.18
C ASP A 31 -24.14 24.30 -33.78
N GLY A 32 -24.10 23.14 -33.15
CA GLY A 32 -24.69 22.92 -31.84
C GLY A 32 -26.17 22.60 -31.83
N THR A 33 -26.84 22.61 -32.99
CA THR A 33 -28.27 22.30 -33.09
C THR A 33 -28.52 20.85 -33.52
N PRO A 34 -29.70 20.27 -33.20
CA PRO A 34 -30.05 18.92 -33.64
C PRO A 34 -30.34 18.78 -35.14
N HIS A 35 -30.35 19.89 -35.85
CA HIS A 35 -30.73 19.93 -37.28
C HIS A 35 -29.56 19.87 -38.26
N THR A 36 -28.32 19.85 -37.73
CA THR A 36 -27.10 19.75 -38.54
C THR A 36 -26.40 18.40 -38.36
N LYS A 37 -25.41 18.17 -39.24
CA LYS A 37 -24.69 16.90 -39.27
C LYS A 37 -23.98 16.67 -37.92
N ALA A 38 -24.19 15.50 -37.33
CA ALA A 38 -23.41 15.05 -36.19
C ALA A 38 -21.95 14.81 -36.62
N VAL A 39 -21.00 15.42 -35.91
CA VAL A 39 -19.54 15.31 -36.10
C VAL A 39 -18.88 14.39 -35.09
N GLY A 40 -19.55 14.13 -33.94
CA GLY A 40 -19.03 13.24 -32.93
C GLY A 40 -19.99 13.01 -31.77
N ILE A 41 -19.59 12.11 -30.86
CA ILE A 41 -20.27 11.87 -29.60
C ILE A 41 -19.22 11.99 -28.51
N VAL A 42 -19.51 12.73 -27.45
CA VAL A 42 -18.69 12.84 -26.24
C VAL A 42 -19.39 12.14 -25.10
N SER A 43 -18.76 11.17 -24.50
CA SER A 43 -19.26 10.46 -23.32
C SER A 43 -18.65 11.01 -22.01
N LYS A 44 -19.29 10.70 -20.86
CA LYS A 44 -18.65 10.91 -19.55
C LYS A 44 -17.25 10.28 -19.47
N HIS A 45 -17.08 9.15 -20.13
CA HIS A 45 -15.80 8.46 -20.21
C HIS A 45 -14.76 9.27 -20.97
N ASP A 46 -15.12 9.87 -22.12
CA ASP A 46 -14.21 10.71 -22.91
C ASP A 46 -13.83 11.98 -22.15
N ILE A 47 -14.75 12.58 -21.42
CA ILE A 47 -14.47 13.71 -20.53
C ILE A 47 -13.47 13.30 -19.43
N MET A 48 -13.68 12.16 -18.79
CA MET A 48 -12.75 11.63 -17.79
C MET A 48 -11.37 11.35 -18.38
N LEU A 49 -11.30 10.91 -19.65
CA LEU A 49 -10.05 10.70 -20.37
C LEU A 49 -9.35 12.02 -20.71
N SER A 50 -10.09 13.06 -21.10
CA SER A 50 -9.54 14.35 -21.54
C SER A 50 -8.99 15.20 -20.39
N VAL A 51 -9.47 15.02 -19.17
CA VAL A 51 -8.96 15.73 -17.97
C VAL A 51 -7.55 15.29 -17.57
N GLY A 52 -6.89 14.43 -18.34
CA GLY A 52 -5.43 14.18 -18.26
C GLY A 52 -4.93 13.38 -17.06
N ASN A 53 -5.80 13.05 -16.09
CA ASN A 53 -5.46 12.33 -14.86
C ASN A 53 -6.34 11.07 -14.66
N ASN A 54 -6.77 10.42 -15.77
CA ASN A 54 -7.54 9.20 -15.67
C ASN A 54 -6.61 8.01 -15.33
N PRO A 55 -6.91 7.23 -14.29
CA PRO A 55 -6.11 6.06 -13.92
C PRO A 55 -5.89 5.08 -15.08
N SER A 56 -6.92 4.82 -15.90
CA SER A 56 -6.82 3.88 -17.03
C SER A 56 -5.86 4.37 -18.12
N VAL A 57 -5.82 5.68 -18.36
CA VAL A 57 -4.85 6.28 -19.30
C VAL A 57 -3.43 6.16 -18.76
N LEU A 58 -3.24 6.42 -17.46
CA LEU A 58 -1.95 6.29 -16.81
C LEU A 58 -1.46 4.83 -16.83
N ILE A 59 -2.33 3.85 -16.57
CA ILE A 59 -1.99 2.42 -16.67
C ILE A 59 -1.53 2.07 -18.09
N LYS A 60 -2.28 2.48 -19.12
CA LYS A 60 -1.89 2.23 -20.52
C LYS A 60 -0.56 2.91 -20.88
N ALA A 61 -0.34 4.14 -20.40
CA ALA A 61 0.92 4.85 -20.61
C ALA A 61 2.10 4.13 -19.93
N ILE A 62 1.91 3.62 -18.69
CA ILE A 62 2.92 2.82 -17.98
C ILE A 62 3.26 1.57 -18.77
N GLN A 63 2.26 0.80 -19.20
CA GLN A 63 2.45 -0.45 -19.97
C GLN A 63 3.18 -0.24 -21.30
N ARG A 64 3.01 0.92 -21.94
CA ARG A 64 3.68 1.28 -23.19
C ARG A 64 5.07 1.87 -22.99
N ALA A 65 5.45 2.24 -21.78
CA ALA A 65 6.74 2.83 -21.50
C ALA A 65 7.88 1.85 -21.80
N THR A 66 8.85 2.31 -22.59
CA THR A 66 10.02 1.53 -23.01
C THR A 66 11.28 1.85 -22.20
N LYS A 67 11.24 2.94 -21.40
CA LYS A 67 12.35 3.42 -20.59
C LYS A 67 11.87 3.84 -19.19
N THR A 68 12.70 3.61 -18.19
CA THR A 68 12.42 4.05 -16.79
C THR A 68 12.17 5.56 -16.68
N LYS A 69 12.80 6.38 -17.53
CA LYS A 69 12.58 7.84 -17.58
C LYS A 69 11.13 8.20 -17.93
N GLU A 70 10.48 7.42 -18.77
CA GLU A 70 9.07 7.60 -19.15
C GLU A 70 8.17 7.28 -17.93
N ILE A 71 8.41 6.15 -17.26
CA ILE A 71 7.68 5.77 -16.04
C ILE A 71 7.85 6.84 -14.96
N LYS A 72 9.06 7.40 -14.78
CA LYS A 72 9.30 8.50 -13.84
C LYS A 72 8.43 9.73 -14.14
N ARG A 73 8.26 10.09 -15.42
CA ARG A 73 7.37 11.20 -15.82
C ARG A 73 5.91 10.89 -15.53
N ILE A 74 5.46 9.65 -15.81
CA ILE A 74 4.09 9.23 -15.53
C ILE A 74 3.81 9.27 -14.02
N ARG A 75 4.78 8.92 -13.17
CA ARG A 75 4.63 9.04 -11.71
C ARG A 75 4.36 10.46 -11.23
N LEU A 76 4.86 11.48 -11.90
CA LEU A 76 4.46 12.87 -11.60
C LEU A 76 2.97 13.11 -11.85
N SER A 77 2.41 12.48 -12.88
CA SER A 77 0.96 12.53 -13.15
C SER A 77 0.16 11.74 -12.11
N ILE A 78 0.68 10.62 -11.61
CA ILE A 78 0.08 9.88 -10.48
C ILE A 78 0.02 10.77 -9.23
N MET A 79 1.08 11.52 -8.93
CA MET A 79 1.10 12.44 -7.80
C MET A 79 0.11 13.62 -7.97
N LYS A 80 -0.07 14.11 -9.21
CA LYS A 80 -1.11 15.10 -9.51
C LYS A 80 -2.52 14.54 -9.31
N LEU A 81 -2.75 13.29 -9.75
CA LEU A 81 -4.01 12.58 -9.53
C LEU A 81 -4.32 12.43 -8.04
N LEU A 82 -3.34 11.97 -7.25
CA LEU A 82 -3.48 11.82 -5.80
C LEU A 82 -3.82 13.15 -5.12
N ARG A 83 -3.14 14.24 -5.50
CA ARG A 83 -3.45 15.58 -5.01
C ARG A 83 -4.88 15.99 -5.34
N GLY A 84 -5.32 15.77 -6.58
CA GLY A 84 -6.68 16.05 -7.02
C GLY A 84 -7.73 15.27 -6.21
N TYR A 85 -7.49 13.99 -5.95
CA TYR A 85 -8.40 13.16 -5.15
C TYR A 85 -8.54 13.66 -3.71
N LEU A 86 -7.43 14.08 -3.09
CA LEU A 86 -7.46 14.64 -1.74
C LEU A 86 -8.22 15.96 -1.67
N GLN A 87 -8.04 16.85 -2.68
CA GLN A 87 -8.73 18.13 -2.77
C GLN A 87 -10.24 17.96 -3.01
N GLN A 88 -10.63 16.99 -3.84
CA GLN A 88 -12.03 16.65 -4.12
C GLN A 88 -12.68 15.82 -2.99
N GLY A 89 -11.95 15.47 -1.95
CA GLY A 89 -12.48 14.69 -0.83
C GLY A 89 -12.81 13.23 -1.17
N ILE A 90 -12.23 12.67 -2.24
CA ILE A 90 -12.45 11.27 -2.62
C ILE A 90 -12.08 10.35 -1.44
N PRO A 91 -12.92 9.38 -1.10
CA PRO A 91 -12.67 8.47 0.03
C PRO A 91 -11.32 7.76 -0.08
N MET A 92 -10.60 7.65 1.05
CA MET A 92 -9.27 7.03 1.08
C MET A 92 -9.28 5.57 0.62
N THR A 93 -10.37 4.84 0.81
CA THR A 93 -10.53 3.47 0.29
C THR A 93 -10.42 3.40 -1.23
N ILE A 94 -11.05 4.35 -1.94
CA ILE A 94 -10.97 4.45 -3.40
C ILE A 94 -9.60 4.97 -3.82
N THR A 95 -9.13 6.04 -3.16
CA THR A 95 -7.83 6.66 -3.45
C THR A 95 -6.69 5.64 -3.29
N SER A 96 -6.64 4.92 -2.17
CA SER A 96 -5.59 3.91 -1.92
C SER A 96 -5.62 2.80 -2.95
N LYS A 97 -6.80 2.29 -3.30
CA LYS A 97 -6.93 1.24 -4.30
C LYS A 97 -6.37 1.67 -5.66
N ILE A 98 -6.78 2.84 -6.15
CA ILE A 98 -6.34 3.35 -7.45
C ILE A 98 -4.83 3.63 -7.47
N ILE A 99 -4.31 4.30 -6.44
CA ILE A 99 -2.89 4.63 -6.37
C ILE A 99 -2.03 3.38 -6.23
N SER A 100 -2.48 2.37 -5.48
CA SER A 100 -1.78 1.09 -5.36
C SER A 100 -1.73 0.34 -6.69
N GLU A 101 -2.83 0.32 -7.46
CA GLU A 101 -2.85 -0.27 -8.80
C GLU A 101 -1.87 0.43 -9.75
N LEU A 102 -1.80 1.75 -9.71
CA LEU A 102 -0.85 2.53 -10.51
C LEU A 102 0.61 2.26 -10.08
N ASN A 103 0.89 2.18 -8.78
CA ASN A 103 2.20 1.84 -8.26
C ASN A 103 2.62 0.42 -8.65
N ASN A 104 1.69 -0.55 -8.55
CA ASN A 104 1.92 -1.93 -8.98
C ASN A 104 2.18 -2.00 -10.49
N ALA A 105 1.45 -1.25 -11.31
CA ALA A 105 1.70 -1.16 -12.75
C ALA A 105 3.10 -0.60 -13.04
N CYS A 106 3.55 0.44 -12.33
CA CYS A 106 4.91 0.95 -12.44
C CYS A 106 5.96 -0.12 -12.09
N THR A 107 5.74 -0.86 -10.99
CA THR A 107 6.63 -1.95 -10.56
C THR A 107 6.69 -3.05 -11.62
N LYS A 108 5.52 -3.51 -12.11
CA LYS A 108 5.43 -4.52 -13.19
C LYS A 108 6.22 -4.08 -14.42
N GLN A 109 6.04 -2.84 -14.87
CA GLN A 109 6.74 -2.35 -16.05
C GLN A 109 8.24 -2.24 -15.85
N VAL A 110 8.70 -1.85 -14.66
CA VAL A 110 10.15 -1.86 -14.33
C VAL A 110 10.70 -3.27 -14.37
N ILE A 111 9.97 -4.27 -13.85
CA ILE A 111 10.36 -5.68 -13.92
C ILE A 111 10.50 -6.13 -15.37
N GLU A 112 9.45 -5.91 -16.19
CA GLU A 112 9.44 -6.26 -17.61
C GLU A 112 10.62 -5.64 -18.38
N LEU A 113 10.89 -4.35 -18.16
CA LEU A 113 11.99 -3.65 -18.82
C LEU A 113 13.37 -4.19 -18.43
N ASN A 114 13.52 -4.73 -17.23
CA ASN A 114 14.79 -5.30 -16.79
C ASN A 114 14.92 -6.78 -17.21
N LEU A 115 13.85 -7.57 -17.18
CA LEU A 115 13.87 -8.93 -17.73
C LEU A 115 14.25 -8.94 -19.22
N LYS A 116 13.70 -8.02 -20.02
CA LYS A 116 14.06 -7.86 -21.44
C LYS A 116 15.54 -7.53 -21.69
N LYS A 117 16.28 -7.09 -20.69
CA LYS A 117 17.72 -6.77 -20.77
C LYS A 117 18.62 -7.89 -20.27
N MET A 118 18.04 -8.96 -19.76
CA MET A 118 18.80 -10.14 -19.39
C MET A 118 19.18 -10.91 -20.66
N GLU A 119 20.34 -11.53 -20.65
CA GLU A 119 20.83 -12.34 -21.76
C GLU A 119 20.00 -13.62 -21.96
N THR A 120 19.48 -14.15 -20.85
CA THR A 120 18.64 -15.35 -20.82
C THR A 120 17.31 -15.07 -20.13
N PRO A 121 16.23 -15.76 -20.53
CA PRO A 121 14.96 -15.68 -19.79
C PRO A 121 15.11 -16.27 -18.38
N PRO A 122 14.13 -16.00 -17.46
CA PRO A 122 14.13 -16.63 -16.14
C PRO A 122 14.23 -18.16 -16.25
N PRO A 123 15.15 -18.78 -15.48
CA PRO A 123 15.39 -20.23 -15.55
C PRO A 123 14.26 -21.08 -15.02
N CYS A 124 13.36 -20.50 -14.21
CA CYS A 124 12.16 -21.15 -13.66
C CYS A 124 11.09 -20.10 -13.35
N SER A 125 9.90 -20.57 -12.96
CA SER A 125 8.83 -19.66 -12.50
C SER A 125 9.26 -18.93 -11.23
N PHE A 126 8.82 -17.67 -11.12
CA PHE A 126 9.07 -16.86 -9.93
C PHE A 126 7.92 -15.90 -9.67
N VAL A 127 7.89 -15.33 -8.47
CA VAL A 127 6.99 -14.25 -8.10
C VAL A 127 7.76 -13.13 -7.41
N TRP A 128 7.47 -11.88 -7.82
CA TRP A 128 7.91 -10.68 -7.13
C TRP A 128 6.87 -10.27 -6.12
N LEU A 129 7.27 -10.17 -4.86
CA LEU A 129 6.43 -9.75 -3.75
C LEU A 129 6.72 -8.29 -3.39
N ALA A 130 5.68 -7.50 -3.23
CA ALA A 130 5.72 -6.28 -2.45
C ALA A 130 5.43 -6.62 -0.98
N ILE A 131 6.19 -6.04 -0.06
CA ILE A 131 5.99 -6.22 1.38
C ILE A 131 5.77 -4.86 2.05
N GLY A 132 5.57 -4.83 3.36
CA GLY A 132 5.36 -3.59 4.09
C GLY A 132 4.14 -2.78 3.62
N SER A 133 4.28 -1.48 3.46
CA SER A 133 3.16 -0.60 3.07
C SER A 133 2.66 -0.84 1.65
N GLN A 134 3.52 -1.24 0.72
CA GLN A 134 3.09 -1.62 -0.64
C GLN A 134 2.32 -2.94 -0.62
N GLY A 135 2.78 -3.92 0.15
CA GLY A 135 2.09 -5.21 0.33
C GLY A 135 0.68 -5.05 0.92
N ARG A 136 0.47 -4.03 1.75
CA ARG A 136 -0.85 -3.67 2.30
C ARG A 136 -1.69 -2.75 1.41
N ASN A 137 -1.21 -2.35 0.23
CA ASN A 137 -1.86 -1.36 -0.63
C ASN A 137 -2.10 -0.01 0.08
N GLU A 138 -1.14 0.43 0.90
CA GLU A 138 -1.16 1.66 1.68
C GLU A 138 -0.04 2.64 1.31
N GLN A 139 0.79 2.30 0.33
CA GLN A 139 1.87 3.15 -0.16
C GLN A 139 1.34 4.18 -1.15
N LEU A 140 1.06 5.40 -0.67
CA LEU A 140 0.48 6.48 -1.46
C LEU A 140 1.52 7.48 -1.96
N LEU A 141 2.56 7.70 -1.18
CA LEU A 141 3.65 8.63 -1.46
C LEU A 141 4.88 7.90 -2.01
N GLN A 142 5.86 8.67 -2.46
CA GLN A 142 7.19 8.14 -2.75
C GLN A 142 7.87 7.83 -1.43
N THR A 143 8.11 6.55 -1.19
CA THR A 143 8.79 6.03 0.01
C THR A 143 9.78 4.95 -0.39
N ASP A 144 10.35 4.29 0.60
CA ASP A 144 11.21 3.14 0.45
C ASP A 144 10.53 1.98 -0.30
N GLN A 145 11.34 1.17 -0.94
CA GLN A 145 10.93 -0.06 -1.60
C GLN A 145 11.22 -1.24 -0.68
N ASP A 146 10.16 -2.01 -0.39
CA ASP A 146 10.25 -3.25 0.38
C ASP A 146 9.75 -4.38 -0.51
N ASN A 147 10.59 -5.37 -0.83
CA ASN A 147 10.24 -6.41 -1.78
C ASN A 147 11.04 -7.70 -1.58
N ALA A 148 10.52 -8.80 -2.12
CA ALA A 148 11.16 -10.11 -2.09
C ALA A 148 10.90 -10.87 -3.39
N ILE A 149 11.67 -11.93 -3.63
CA ILE A 149 11.43 -12.90 -4.71
C ILE A 149 11.28 -14.29 -4.10
N ILE A 150 10.27 -15.02 -4.61
CA ILE A 150 10.19 -16.47 -4.48
C ILE A 150 10.39 -17.05 -5.88
N PHE A 151 11.24 -18.04 -6.04
CA PHE A 151 11.38 -18.80 -7.27
C PHE A 151 11.18 -20.29 -7.02
N GLU A 152 10.83 -21.04 -8.06
CA GLU A 152 10.66 -22.49 -7.97
C GLU A 152 11.95 -23.19 -7.59
N ASN A 153 11.80 -24.30 -6.84
CA ASN A 153 12.93 -25.13 -6.45
C ASN A 153 13.63 -25.74 -7.69
N GLU A 154 14.94 -25.89 -7.61
CA GLU A 154 15.66 -26.63 -8.64
C GLU A 154 15.38 -28.12 -8.55
N SER A 155 15.14 -28.75 -9.71
CA SER A 155 14.93 -30.18 -9.81
C SER A 155 16.19 -31.03 -9.52
N THR A 156 17.36 -30.39 -9.48
CA THR A 156 18.68 -31.07 -9.45
C THR A 156 19.55 -30.72 -8.23
N GLY A 157 19.01 -30.12 -7.19
CA GLY A 157 19.66 -30.07 -5.88
C GLY A 157 20.73 -28.99 -5.64
N ASN A 158 21.11 -28.19 -6.63
CA ASN A 158 22.12 -27.12 -6.48
C ASN A 158 21.55 -25.73 -6.78
N GLY A 159 20.55 -25.26 -6.03
CA GLY A 159 19.86 -23.94 -6.21
C GLY A 159 20.71 -22.68 -6.43
N ALA A 160 22.03 -22.81 -6.51
CA ALA A 160 22.96 -21.71 -6.69
C ALA A 160 22.82 -20.96 -8.04
N PRO A 161 22.66 -21.63 -9.21
CA PRO A 161 22.53 -20.93 -10.49
C PRO A 161 21.25 -20.09 -10.60
N HIS A 162 20.09 -20.62 -10.16
CA HIS A 162 18.83 -19.88 -10.19
C HIS A 162 18.88 -18.67 -9.25
N LYS A 163 19.42 -18.85 -8.04
CA LYS A 163 19.57 -17.75 -7.09
C LYS A 163 20.45 -16.63 -7.62
N ALA A 164 21.57 -16.97 -8.27
CA ALA A 164 22.48 -15.98 -8.86
C ALA A 164 21.76 -15.15 -9.94
N TYR A 165 21.00 -15.79 -10.84
CA TYR A 165 20.19 -15.12 -11.84
C TYR A 165 19.17 -14.15 -11.21
N PHE A 166 18.40 -14.62 -10.24
CA PHE A 166 17.36 -13.79 -9.61
C PHE A 166 17.95 -12.65 -8.79
N LEU A 167 19.13 -12.81 -8.18
CA LEU A 167 19.82 -11.71 -7.51
C LEU A 167 20.29 -10.64 -8.49
N GLU A 168 20.84 -11.03 -9.63
CA GLU A 168 21.24 -10.08 -10.69
C GLU A 168 20.01 -9.31 -11.21
N VAL A 169 18.93 -10.02 -11.53
CA VAL A 169 17.65 -9.40 -11.95
C VAL A 169 17.15 -8.44 -10.87
N ALA A 170 17.10 -8.87 -9.62
CA ALA A 170 16.64 -8.06 -8.51
C ALA A 170 17.45 -6.77 -8.33
N GLN A 171 18.77 -6.84 -8.45
CA GLN A 171 19.63 -5.65 -8.42
C GLN A 171 19.26 -4.64 -9.52
N LYS A 172 19.04 -5.13 -10.75
CA LYS A 172 18.64 -4.28 -11.87
C LYS A 172 17.25 -3.68 -11.63
N ILE A 173 16.29 -4.46 -11.10
CA ILE A 173 14.92 -4.00 -10.80
C ILE A 173 14.95 -2.97 -9.67
N ASN A 174 15.60 -3.24 -8.52
CA ASN A 174 15.67 -2.30 -7.40
C ASN A 174 16.33 -0.97 -7.84
N LYS A 175 17.39 -1.03 -8.66
CA LYS A 175 17.98 0.16 -9.29
C LYS A 175 17.00 0.87 -10.25
N GLY A 176 16.18 0.11 -10.96
CA GLY A 176 15.11 0.63 -11.83
C GLY A 176 14.03 1.35 -11.02
N LEU A 177 13.59 0.77 -9.91
CA LEU A 177 12.63 1.35 -8.97
C LEU A 177 13.18 2.64 -8.35
N MET A 178 14.45 2.66 -7.95
CA MET A 178 15.12 3.86 -7.46
C MET A 178 15.10 4.98 -8.52
N LYS A 179 15.40 4.68 -9.77
CA LYS A 179 15.37 5.65 -10.87
C LYS A 179 14.00 6.29 -11.11
N ILE A 180 12.93 5.58 -10.82
CA ILE A 180 11.56 6.11 -10.94
C ILE A 180 11.08 6.79 -9.66
N GLY A 181 11.89 6.86 -8.60
CA GLY A 181 11.66 7.67 -7.40
C GLY A 181 11.29 6.88 -6.13
N TYR A 182 11.49 5.57 -6.08
CA TYR A 182 11.48 4.84 -4.80
C TYR A 182 12.87 4.88 -4.17
N GLU A 183 12.95 5.07 -2.85
CA GLU A 183 14.20 5.02 -2.11
C GLU A 183 14.57 3.58 -1.76
N TYR A 184 15.85 3.29 -1.59
CA TYR A 184 16.26 2.00 -1.06
C TYR A 184 15.82 1.85 0.40
N CYS A 185 15.38 0.66 0.79
CA CYS A 185 15.01 0.36 2.16
C CYS A 185 16.24 0.44 3.08
N PRO A 186 16.24 1.29 4.12
CA PRO A 186 17.38 1.39 5.05
C PRO A 186 17.67 0.09 5.79
N ALA A 187 16.67 -0.79 5.96
CA ALA A 187 16.79 -2.11 6.57
C ALA A 187 17.16 -3.20 5.55
N ASP A 188 17.48 -2.83 4.30
CA ASP A 188 17.85 -3.72 3.20
C ASP A 188 16.83 -4.87 2.96
N MET A 189 15.55 -4.59 3.15
CA MET A 189 14.45 -5.53 2.88
C MET A 189 14.06 -5.49 1.40
N MET A 190 15.00 -5.84 0.56
CA MET A 190 14.86 -5.80 -0.90
C MET A 190 15.28 -7.11 -1.53
N ALA A 191 14.66 -7.48 -2.64
CA ALA A 191 14.95 -8.70 -3.38
C ALA A 191 16.41 -8.79 -3.87
N SER A 192 17.13 -7.68 -3.97
CA SER A 192 18.57 -7.64 -4.24
C SER A 192 19.44 -8.15 -3.08
N ASN A 193 18.91 -8.24 -1.88
CA ASN A 193 19.56 -8.87 -0.74
C ASN A 193 19.31 -10.38 -0.77
N PRO A 194 20.35 -11.24 -0.69
CA PRO A 194 20.21 -12.69 -0.72
C PRO A 194 19.25 -13.31 0.30
N LYS A 195 18.95 -12.61 1.39
CA LYS A 195 17.98 -13.03 2.41
C LYS A 195 16.52 -12.94 1.92
N TRP A 196 16.25 -12.07 0.96
CA TRP A 196 14.92 -11.82 0.41
C TRP A 196 14.72 -12.34 -1.02
N CYS A 197 15.69 -13.10 -1.53
CA CYS A 197 15.68 -13.76 -2.82
C CYS A 197 15.96 -15.25 -2.64
N LEU A 198 14.89 -16.04 -2.48
CA LEU A 198 15.01 -17.46 -2.12
C LEU A 198 14.05 -18.31 -2.95
N ASP A 199 14.39 -19.61 -3.09
CA ASP A 199 13.50 -20.62 -3.56
C ASP A 199 12.32 -20.86 -2.57
N LEU A 200 11.28 -21.49 -3.06
CA LEU A 200 10.05 -21.70 -2.28
C LEU A 200 10.28 -22.53 -1.01
N ASP A 201 11.11 -23.58 -1.08
CA ASP A 201 11.37 -24.45 0.09
C ASP A 201 12.18 -23.71 1.16
N SER A 202 13.16 -22.91 0.74
CA SER A 202 13.90 -22.04 1.64
C SER A 202 13.01 -21.01 2.32
N TRP A 203 12.07 -20.42 1.60
CA TRP A 203 11.07 -19.52 2.18
C TRP A 203 10.15 -20.26 3.17
N LYS A 204 9.63 -21.46 2.81
CA LYS A 204 8.81 -22.30 3.71
C LYS A 204 9.56 -22.62 5.01
N LYS A 205 10.84 -22.98 4.91
CA LYS A 205 11.69 -23.22 6.08
C LYS A 205 11.84 -21.98 6.95
N ASN A 206 12.13 -20.82 6.33
CA ASN A 206 12.34 -19.57 7.06
C ASN A 206 11.09 -19.12 7.82
N VAL A 207 9.92 -19.09 7.16
CA VAL A 207 8.68 -18.65 7.81
C VAL A 207 8.24 -19.64 8.90
N SER A 208 8.44 -20.94 8.68
CA SER A 208 8.18 -21.94 9.71
C SER A 208 9.10 -21.80 10.91
N TYR A 209 10.37 -21.51 10.69
CA TYR A 209 11.35 -21.24 11.75
C TYR A 209 10.97 -19.99 12.55
N TRP A 210 10.62 -18.88 11.88
CA TRP A 210 10.22 -17.65 12.58
C TRP A 210 9.01 -17.86 13.48
N ILE A 211 8.03 -18.65 13.03
CA ILE A 211 6.81 -18.92 13.81
C ILE A 211 7.09 -19.88 14.95
N SER A 212 7.89 -20.93 14.73
CA SER A 212 8.19 -21.94 15.76
C SER A 212 9.22 -21.47 16.80
N ASN A 213 10.03 -20.44 16.48
CA ASN A 213 11.08 -19.90 17.36
C ASN A 213 10.95 -18.36 17.47
N PRO A 214 9.91 -17.84 18.13
CA PRO A 214 9.55 -16.43 18.11
C PRO A 214 10.47 -15.55 18.97
N GLY A 215 11.72 -15.35 18.54
CA GLY A 215 12.62 -14.34 19.09
C GLY A 215 12.24 -12.91 18.64
N LYS A 216 12.90 -11.91 19.20
CA LYS A 216 12.64 -10.48 18.83
C LYS A 216 12.83 -10.22 17.33
N ASN A 217 13.88 -10.80 16.74
CA ASN A 217 14.20 -10.62 15.33
C ASN A 217 13.18 -11.35 14.43
N GLU A 218 12.81 -12.59 14.77
CA GLU A 218 11.85 -13.41 14.01
C GLU A 218 10.45 -12.78 14.02
N VAL A 219 10.02 -12.24 15.16
CA VAL A 219 8.77 -11.51 15.31
C VAL A 219 8.79 -10.23 14.46
N LEU A 220 9.91 -9.48 14.46
CA LEU A 220 10.05 -8.28 13.62
C LEU A 220 9.99 -8.64 12.13
N LEU A 221 10.76 -9.63 11.69
CA LEU A 221 10.76 -10.08 10.29
C LEU A 221 9.37 -10.54 9.85
N SER A 222 8.68 -11.31 10.67
CA SER A 222 7.31 -11.76 10.42
C SER A 222 6.33 -10.61 10.32
N SER A 223 6.46 -9.59 11.20
CA SER A 223 5.57 -8.43 11.22
C SER A 223 5.66 -7.59 9.93
N ILE A 224 6.77 -7.63 9.24
CA ILE A 224 6.98 -6.93 7.97
C ILE A 224 6.62 -7.81 6.79
N PHE A 225 7.06 -9.08 6.82
CA PHE A 225 6.94 -10.00 5.70
C PHE A 225 5.52 -10.54 5.51
N PHE A 226 4.76 -10.83 6.57
CA PHE A 226 3.43 -11.44 6.45
C PHE A 226 2.35 -10.54 5.84
N ASP A 227 2.70 -9.30 5.50
CA ASP A 227 1.86 -8.41 4.71
C ASP A 227 2.19 -8.47 3.22
N PHE A 228 2.87 -9.52 2.73
CA PHE A 228 3.26 -9.61 1.33
C PHE A 228 2.06 -9.67 0.37
N ASN A 229 2.26 -9.14 -0.83
CA ASN A 229 1.33 -9.21 -1.95
C ASN A 229 2.10 -9.52 -3.24
N ALA A 230 1.61 -10.49 -4.00
CA ALA A 230 2.18 -10.83 -5.29
C ALA A 230 1.91 -9.71 -6.30
N VAL A 231 2.97 -9.13 -6.87
CA VAL A 231 2.87 -8.06 -7.86
C VAL A 231 3.12 -8.55 -9.28
N TYR A 232 4.05 -9.49 -9.47
CA TYR A 232 4.43 -9.96 -10.80
C TYR A 232 4.86 -11.42 -10.74
N GLY A 233 4.51 -12.20 -11.78
CA GLY A 233 4.93 -13.59 -11.93
C GLY A 233 3.88 -14.60 -11.51
N ASN A 234 4.31 -15.76 -11.01
CA ASN A 234 3.45 -16.89 -10.66
C ASN A 234 2.89 -16.77 -9.23
N ASN A 235 1.65 -16.31 -9.10
CA ASN A 235 1.00 -16.13 -7.80
C ASN A 235 0.87 -17.42 -6.97
N LYS A 236 0.86 -18.60 -7.60
CA LYS A 236 0.76 -19.89 -6.87
C LYS A 236 1.89 -20.07 -5.86
N LEU A 237 3.09 -19.58 -6.15
CA LEU A 237 4.22 -19.63 -5.22
C LEU A 237 3.95 -18.83 -3.94
N ALA A 238 3.31 -17.67 -4.08
CA ALA A 238 2.91 -16.84 -2.96
C ALA A 238 1.75 -17.47 -2.16
N ASP A 239 0.79 -18.09 -2.84
CA ASP A 239 -0.33 -18.77 -2.21
C ASP A 239 0.14 -19.99 -1.40
N GLU A 240 1.05 -20.81 -1.96
CA GLU A 240 1.65 -21.94 -1.24
C GLU A 240 2.44 -21.50 0.00
N LEU A 241 3.21 -20.41 -0.10
CA LEU A 241 3.90 -19.85 1.06
C LEU A 241 2.92 -19.36 2.12
N SER A 242 1.84 -18.70 1.69
CA SER A 242 0.76 -18.27 2.59
C SER A 242 0.14 -19.46 3.32
N ASP A 243 -0.12 -20.57 2.61
CA ASP A 243 -0.68 -21.79 3.21
C ASP A 243 0.21 -22.33 4.32
N VAL A 244 1.52 -22.43 4.08
CA VAL A 244 2.50 -22.88 5.08
C VAL A 244 2.52 -21.94 6.30
N ILE A 245 2.46 -20.63 6.11
CA ILE A 245 2.39 -19.68 7.22
C ILE A 245 1.17 -19.98 8.10
N PHE A 246 -0.03 -20.10 7.51
CA PHE A 246 -1.25 -20.32 8.28
C PHE A 246 -1.32 -21.70 8.91
N GLU A 247 -0.81 -22.74 8.27
CA GLU A 247 -0.68 -24.08 8.86
C GLU A 247 0.29 -24.08 10.04
N THR A 248 1.41 -23.37 9.92
CA THR A 248 2.38 -23.28 11.00
C THR A 248 1.84 -22.44 12.17
N LEU A 249 1.12 -21.35 11.92
CA LEU A 249 0.43 -20.58 12.96
C LEU A 249 -0.56 -21.42 13.78
N LYS A 250 -1.29 -22.35 13.14
CA LYS A 250 -2.20 -23.28 13.84
C LYS A 250 -1.44 -24.23 14.76
N ARG A 251 -0.24 -24.67 14.38
CA ARG A 251 0.61 -25.58 15.18
C ARG A 251 1.29 -24.86 16.34
N PHE A 252 1.62 -23.59 16.17
CA PHE A 252 2.36 -22.77 17.13
C PHE A 252 1.57 -21.52 17.55
N PRO A 253 0.43 -21.66 18.26
CA PRO A 253 -0.46 -20.54 18.60
C PRO A 253 0.21 -19.50 19.50
N VAL A 254 1.24 -19.87 20.29
CA VAL A 254 2.02 -18.97 21.13
C VAL A 254 2.71 -17.86 20.34
N PHE A 255 2.98 -18.07 19.05
CA PHE A 255 3.56 -17.05 18.17
C PHE A 255 2.71 -15.79 18.11
N THR A 256 1.39 -15.91 18.11
CA THR A 256 0.49 -14.75 18.07
C THR A 256 0.61 -13.91 19.34
N THR A 257 0.94 -14.50 20.49
CA THR A 257 1.22 -13.78 21.74
C THR A 257 2.53 -12.99 21.65
N HIS A 258 3.57 -13.57 21.06
CA HIS A 258 4.83 -12.84 20.80
C HIS A 258 4.64 -11.72 19.80
N LEU A 259 3.86 -11.94 18.74
CA LEU A 259 3.51 -10.91 17.76
C LEU A 259 2.71 -9.77 18.42
N ALA A 260 1.80 -10.09 19.34
CA ALA A 260 1.04 -9.13 20.14
C ALA A 260 1.96 -8.32 21.05
N SER A 261 2.94 -8.97 21.71
CA SER A 261 3.96 -8.29 22.51
C SER A 261 4.76 -7.30 21.67
N GLY A 262 5.17 -7.68 20.45
CA GLY A 262 5.83 -6.78 19.50
C GLY A 262 4.95 -5.57 19.13
N ALA A 263 3.66 -5.78 18.88
CA ALA A 263 2.71 -4.73 18.55
C ALA A 263 2.53 -3.68 19.67
N LEU A 264 2.67 -4.10 20.92
CA LEU A 264 2.56 -3.21 22.08
C LEU A 264 3.86 -2.42 22.39
N GLN A 265 4.98 -2.71 21.71
CA GLN A 265 6.22 -1.92 21.86
C GLN A 265 6.15 -0.55 21.18
N SER A 266 5.15 -0.31 20.35
CA SER A 266 4.93 1.01 19.74
C SER A 266 4.57 2.03 20.83
N PRO A 267 5.29 3.17 20.90
CA PRO A 267 5.06 4.15 21.94
C PRO A 267 3.67 4.79 21.81
N PRO A 268 3.05 5.18 22.94
CA PRO A 268 1.75 5.82 22.89
C PRO A 268 1.81 7.16 22.15
N PRO A 269 0.71 7.59 21.51
CA PRO A 269 0.68 8.84 20.76
C PRO A 269 0.58 10.09 21.66
N SER A 270 0.22 9.94 22.93
CA SER A 270 0.04 11.05 23.88
C SER A 270 0.60 10.75 25.26
N GLY A 271 1.14 11.79 25.92
CA GLY A 271 1.59 11.75 27.30
C GLY A 271 0.44 11.87 28.31
N PHE A 272 0.81 11.97 29.61
CA PHE A 272 -0.10 11.96 30.76
C PHE A 272 -1.22 13.02 30.66
N PHE A 273 -0.92 14.20 30.16
CA PHE A 273 -1.89 15.31 30.00
C PHE A 273 -2.55 15.35 28.61
N ARG A 274 -2.61 14.23 27.85
CA ARG A 274 -3.12 14.18 26.48
C ARG A 274 -2.39 15.14 25.53
N SER A 275 -1.16 15.53 25.87
CA SER A 275 -0.26 16.26 24.99
C SER A 275 0.32 15.32 23.94
N PHE A 276 0.64 15.86 22.76
CA PHE A 276 1.37 15.10 21.75
C PHE A 276 2.79 14.78 22.26
N LEU A 277 3.23 13.55 22.09
CA LEU A 277 4.61 13.19 22.35
C LEU A 277 5.43 13.39 21.08
N VAL A 278 6.27 14.42 21.08
CA VAL A 278 7.18 14.74 19.98
C VAL A 278 8.53 14.03 20.14
N GLU A 279 9.32 14.01 19.11
CA GLU A 279 10.68 13.50 19.17
C GLU A 279 11.59 14.51 19.90
N HIS A 280 12.48 13.99 20.76
CA HIS A 280 13.31 14.83 21.64
C HIS A 280 14.67 15.17 21.01
N ASP A 281 15.14 14.34 20.07
CA ASP A 281 16.49 14.40 19.50
C ASP A 281 16.49 14.28 17.97
N GLY A 282 17.63 14.65 17.37
CA GLY A 282 17.92 14.47 15.94
C GLY A 282 17.23 15.50 15.04
N ALA A 283 17.30 15.24 13.72
CA ALA A 283 16.78 16.14 12.68
C ALA A 283 15.26 16.38 12.74
N ASN A 284 14.52 15.52 13.44
CA ASN A 284 13.06 15.60 13.57
C ASN A 284 12.63 16.01 14.99
N LYS A 285 13.54 16.67 15.75
CA LYS A 285 13.23 17.22 17.07
C LYS A 285 11.97 18.10 16.99
N ASP A 286 11.15 18.02 18.02
CA ASP A 286 9.88 18.73 18.18
C ASP A 286 8.77 18.35 17.16
N ASN A 287 9.03 17.40 16.27
CA ASN A 287 8.04 16.85 15.36
C ASN A 287 7.36 15.60 15.95
N PHE A 288 6.10 15.41 15.57
CA PHE A 288 5.33 14.22 15.93
C PHE A 288 5.51 13.12 14.87
N ASP A 289 6.05 11.96 15.26
CA ASP A 289 6.17 10.80 14.35
C ASP A 289 4.80 10.12 14.15
N LEU A 290 4.07 10.57 13.14
CA LEU A 290 2.75 10.06 12.80
C LEU A 290 2.79 8.56 12.47
N LYS A 291 3.81 8.10 11.72
CA LYS A 291 3.93 6.68 11.34
C LYS A 291 4.10 5.81 12.58
N ARG A 292 5.10 6.11 13.41
CA ARG A 292 5.48 5.28 14.56
C ARG A 292 4.42 5.29 15.66
N ARG A 293 3.84 6.46 15.95
CA ARG A 293 2.96 6.65 17.10
C ARG A 293 1.47 6.39 16.82
N THR A 294 1.08 6.30 15.55
CA THR A 294 -0.34 6.11 15.19
C THR A 294 -0.59 5.01 14.18
N LEU A 295 0.03 5.06 13.01
CA LEU A 295 -0.22 4.06 11.95
C LEU A 295 0.33 2.68 12.30
N MET A 296 1.55 2.60 12.84
CA MET A 296 2.15 1.32 13.23
C MET A 296 1.32 0.58 14.29
N PRO A 297 0.91 1.19 15.42
CA PRO A 297 0.04 0.51 16.39
C PRO A 297 -1.23 -0.09 15.78
N LEU A 298 -1.90 0.65 14.86
CA LEU A 298 -3.09 0.14 14.18
C LEU A 298 -2.77 -0.99 13.20
N THR A 299 -1.68 -0.85 12.43
CA THR A 299 -1.25 -1.88 11.47
C THR A 299 -0.89 -3.18 12.19
N ASP A 300 -0.12 -3.10 13.27
CA ASP A 300 0.31 -4.26 14.03
C ASP A 300 -0.87 -4.91 14.76
N ALA A 301 -1.77 -4.10 15.34
CA ALA A 301 -3.01 -4.59 15.92
C ALA A 301 -3.88 -5.36 14.92
N ALA A 302 -4.10 -4.78 13.75
CA ALA A 302 -4.88 -5.41 12.69
C ALA A 302 -4.26 -6.74 12.25
N ARG A 303 -2.91 -6.78 12.13
CA ARG A 303 -2.17 -7.99 11.75
C ARG A 303 -2.31 -9.09 12.77
N VAL A 304 -2.03 -8.80 14.03
CA VAL A 304 -2.14 -9.79 15.12
C VAL A 304 -3.54 -10.39 15.17
N LEU A 305 -4.56 -9.53 15.17
CA LEU A 305 -5.95 -9.96 15.27
C LEU A 305 -6.40 -10.77 14.06
N ILE A 306 -6.08 -10.35 12.85
CA ILE A 306 -6.52 -11.07 11.64
C ILE A 306 -5.82 -12.42 11.49
N LEU A 307 -4.54 -12.50 11.87
CA LEU A 307 -3.79 -13.77 11.88
C LEU A 307 -4.29 -14.72 12.95
N SER A 308 -4.70 -14.23 14.12
CA SER A 308 -5.30 -15.07 15.17
C SER A 308 -6.66 -15.67 14.78
N HIS A 309 -7.35 -15.05 13.82
CA HIS A 309 -8.56 -15.60 13.19
C HIS A 309 -8.28 -16.44 11.95
N PHE A 310 -7.04 -16.67 11.59
CA PHE A 310 -6.64 -17.45 10.41
C PHE A 310 -7.26 -16.94 9.10
N VAL A 311 -7.49 -15.65 8.97
CA VAL A 311 -8.05 -15.02 7.76
C VAL A 311 -6.94 -14.70 6.77
N LYS A 312 -7.00 -15.30 5.58
CA LYS A 312 -6.06 -15.10 4.46
C LYS A 312 -6.52 -13.99 3.50
N GLY A 313 -5.60 -13.47 2.71
CA GLY A 313 -5.90 -12.63 1.54
C GLY A 313 -6.32 -11.20 1.84
N ILE A 314 -6.27 -10.75 3.10
CA ILE A 314 -6.58 -9.37 3.49
C ILE A 314 -5.36 -8.76 4.16
N ASN A 315 -4.64 -7.89 3.43
CA ASN A 315 -3.43 -7.22 3.95
C ASN A 315 -3.70 -5.77 4.36
N ASN A 316 -4.63 -5.08 3.71
CA ASN A 316 -4.95 -3.68 4.02
C ASN A 316 -5.45 -3.53 5.47
N THR A 317 -4.86 -2.62 6.24
CA THR A 317 -5.13 -2.44 7.66
C THR A 317 -6.59 -2.11 7.94
N ALA A 318 -7.17 -1.17 7.20
CA ALA A 318 -8.57 -0.79 7.39
C ALA A 318 -9.53 -1.94 7.02
N ALA A 319 -9.25 -2.68 5.95
CA ALA A 319 -10.03 -3.84 5.53
C ALA A 319 -9.95 -5.00 6.53
N ARG A 320 -8.78 -5.21 7.16
CA ARG A 320 -8.61 -6.16 8.27
C ARG A 320 -9.55 -5.84 9.42
N PHE A 321 -9.61 -4.57 9.85
CA PHE A 321 -10.55 -4.15 10.90
C PHE A 321 -12.01 -4.29 10.49
N GLU A 322 -12.37 -4.01 9.25
CA GLU A 322 -13.74 -4.22 8.73
C GLU A 322 -14.12 -5.71 8.74
N LYS A 323 -13.18 -6.58 8.38
CA LYS A 323 -13.38 -8.03 8.47
C LYS A 323 -13.51 -8.51 9.92
N LEU A 324 -12.68 -8.00 10.83
CA LEU A 324 -12.78 -8.29 12.27
C LEU A 324 -14.11 -7.82 12.88
N ALA A 325 -14.61 -6.67 12.47
CA ALA A 325 -15.93 -6.18 12.89
C ALA A 325 -17.09 -7.10 12.49
N ALA A 326 -16.94 -7.83 11.38
CA ALA A 326 -17.90 -8.84 10.96
C ALA A 326 -17.73 -10.18 11.70
N LEU A 327 -16.50 -10.52 12.11
CA LEU A 327 -16.20 -11.77 12.82
C LEU A 327 -16.50 -11.69 14.31
N GLU A 328 -16.36 -10.50 14.91
CA GLU A 328 -16.53 -10.25 16.34
C GLU A 328 -17.55 -9.13 16.60
N PRO A 329 -18.85 -9.42 16.62
CA PRO A 329 -19.90 -8.40 16.83
C PRO A 329 -19.75 -7.61 18.14
N ASN A 330 -19.23 -8.23 19.18
CA ASN A 330 -19.03 -7.59 20.49
C ASN A 330 -17.97 -6.48 20.46
N ASN A 331 -17.02 -6.53 19.53
CA ASN A 331 -15.96 -5.55 19.36
C ASN A 331 -16.16 -4.69 18.09
N LYS A 332 -17.32 -4.81 17.43
CA LYS A 332 -17.62 -4.20 16.14
C LYS A 332 -17.34 -2.69 16.09
N GLU A 333 -17.81 -1.96 17.11
CA GLU A 333 -17.66 -0.49 17.16
C GLU A 333 -16.18 -0.08 17.26
N LEU A 334 -15.39 -0.78 18.08
CA LEU A 334 -13.95 -0.54 18.19
C LEU A 334 -13.23 -0.80 16.88
N TYR A 335 -13.51 -1.93 16.22
CA TYR A 335 -12.88 -2.26 14.95
C TYR A 335 -13.25 -1.29 13.81
N LEU A 336 -14.51 -0.85 13.74
CA LEU A 336 -14.92 0.17 12.77
C LEU A 336 -14.26 1.53 13.08
N SER A 337 -14.10 1.87 14.36
CA SER A 337 -13.35 3.06 14.79
C SER A 337 -11.87 2.96 14.40
N CYS A 338 -11.24 1.78 14.49
CA CYS A 338 -9.86 1.53 14.04
C CYS A 338 -9.73 1.64 12.51
N SER A 339 -10.70 1.10 11.75
CA SER A 339 -10.75 1.27 10.29
C SER A 339 -10.83 2.74 9.91
N TYR A 340 -11.74 3.49 10.54
CA TYR A 340 -11.87 4.93 10.31
C TYR A 340 -10.60 5.70 10.68
N ALA A 341 -10.01 5.42 11.85
CA ALA A 341 -8.76 6.03 12.29
C ALA A 341 -7.63 5.79 11.30
N THR A 342 -7.47 4.56 10.81
CA THR A 342 -6.46 4.20 9.81
C THR A 342 -6.62 5.04 8.54
N LYS A 343 -7.85 5.13 8.01
CA LYS A 343 -8.16 5.92 6.79
C LYS A 343 -7.88 7.41 7.01
N ALA A 344 -8.28 7.95 8.16
CA ALA A 344 -8.06 9.35 8.53
C ALA A 344 -6.57 9.67 8.64
N LEU A 345 -5.79 8.81 9.29
CA LEU A 345 -4.34 8.97 9.46
C LEU A 345 -3.58 8.83 8.15
N LEU A 346 -3.97 7.89 7.27
CA LEU A 346 -3.40 7.78 5.93
C LEU A 346 -3.68 9.05 5.12
N LYS A 347 -4.91 9.58 5.15
CA LYS A 347 -5.25 10.85 4.50
C LYS A 347 -4.40 12.00 5.03
N PHE A 348 -4.24 12.06 6.36
CA PHE A 348 -3.45 13.09 7.03
C PHE A 348 -1.99 13.01 6.61
N ARG A 349 -1.37 11.84 6.70
CA ARG A 349 -0.01 11.58 6.25
C ARG A 349 0.21 11.97 4.80
N THR A 350 -0.72 11.55 3.93
CA THR A 350 -0.63 11.82 2.49
C THR A 350 -0.71 13.32 2.20
N LYS A 351 -1.62 14.04 2.88
CA LYS A 351 -1.74 15.50 2.74
C LYS A 351 -0.44 16.20 3.13
N GLN A 352 0.16 15.83 4.26
CA GLN A 352 1.41 16.39 4.74
C GLN A 352 2.58 16.08 3.80
N GLY A 353 2.72 14.84 3.36
CA GLY A 353 3.79 14.47 2.44
C GLY A 353 3.68 15.15 1.07
N ILE A 354 2.47 15.42 0.58
CA ILE A 354 2.28 16.24 -0.64
C ILE A 354 2.65 17.69 -0.40
N LEU A 355 2.34 18.25 0.78
CA LEU A 355 2.62 19.64 1.13
C LEU A 355 4.13 19.88 1.26
N HIS A 356 4.83 18.97 1.93
CA HIS A 356 6.25 19.10 2.26
C HIS A 356 7.18 18.35 1.28
N HIS A 357 6.62 17.66 0.28
CA HIS A 357 7.36 16.85 -0.71
C HIS A 357 8.21 15.73 -0.07
N ASP A 358 7.68 15.10 0.98
CA ASP A 358 8.33 14.03 1.73
C ASP A 358 7.40 12.82 1.98
N SER A 359 7.77 11.95 2.92
CA SER A 359 6.98 10.76 3.29
C SER A 359 5.74 11.06 4.15
N GLY A 360 5.54 12.30 4.59
CA GLY A 360 4.49 12.72 5.52
C GLY A 360 4.59 12.05 6.90
N ARG A 361 5.78 11.58 7.29
CA ARG A 361 5.99 10.85 8.54
C ARG A 361 6.02 11.78 9.75
N TYR A 362 6.75 12.88 9.62
CA TYR A 362 6.99 13.81 10.71
C TYR A 362 6.10 15.05 10.55
N LEU A 363 5.38 15.40 11.62
CA LEU A 363 4.47 16.53 11.64
C LEU A 363 5.00 17.62 12.55
N ASP A 364 5.14 18.83 12.02
CA ASP A 364 5.18 20.03 12.83
C ASP A 364 3.77 20.35 13.33
N LEU A 365 3.55 20.14 14.62
CA LEU A 365 2.24 20.36 15.23
C LEU A 365 1.79 21.85 15.17
N ASN A 366 2.72 22.78 15.02
CA ASN A 366 2.39 24.21 14.94
C ASN A 366 1.70 24.56 13.63
N THR A 367 1.93 23.79 12.58
CA THR A 367 1.30 23.98 11.27
C THR A 367 -0.16 23.49 11.20
N LEU A 368 -0.60 22.74 12.23
CA LEU A 368 -1.94 22.16 12.26
C LEU A 368 -2.99 23.15 12.78
N SER A 369 -4.12 23.21 12.07
CA SER A 369 -5.31 23.89 12.57
C SER A 369 -5.87 23.25 13.85
N LYS A 370 -6.67 23.99 14.61
CA LYS A 370 -7.37 23.43 15.79
C LYS A 370 -8.21 22.20 15.44
N GLU A 371 -8.88 22.23 14.30
CA GLU A 371 -9.72 21.11 13.82
C GLU A 371 -8.87 19.88 13.50
N GLU A 372 -7.75 20.05 12.82
CA GLU A 372 -6.82 18.95 12.50
C GLU A 372 -6.24 18.32 13.76
N ARG A 373 -5.84 19.13 14.74
CA ARG A 373 -5.37 18.62 16.05
C ARG A 373 -6.46 17.82 16.77
N VAL A 374 -7.71 18.27 16.76
CA VAL A 374 -8.85 17.54 17.36
C VAL A 374 -9.09 16.21 16.64
N LYS A 375 -9.09 16.20 15.31
CA LYS A 375 -9.24 14.98 14.50
C LYS A 375 -8.13 13.97 14.81
N LEU A 376 -6.89 14.44 14.89
CA LEU A 376 -5.75 13.59 15.21
C LEU A 376 -5.86 13.02 16.63
N LYS A 377 -6.19 13.84 17.64
CA LYS A 377 -6.38 13.37 19.01
C LYS A 377 -7.49 12.35 19.19
N ARG A 378 -8.55 12.42 18.39
CA ARG A 378 -9.63 11.40 18.43
C ARG A 378 -9.11 10.01 18.08
N THR A 379 -8.14 9.91 17.18
CA THR A 379 -7.54 8.60 16.84
C THR A 379 -6.73 8.00 17.99
N PHE A 380 -6.21 8.81 18.90
CA PHE A 380 -5.39 8.35 20.03
C PHE A 380 -6.16 7.49 21.03
N LYS A 381 -7.44 7.86 21.27
CA LYS A 381 -8.33 7.05 22.11
C LYS A 381 -8.51 5.65 21.50
N THR A 382 -8.82 5.60 20.21
CA THR A 382 -9.00 4.34 19.47
C THR A 382 -7.73 3.48 19.49
N ILE A 383 -6.54 4.10 19.32
CA ILE A 383 -5.26 3.39 19.39
C ILE A 383 -5.05 2.78 20.77
N LYS A 384 -5.33 3.53 21.84
CA LYS A 384 -5.22 3.04 23.22
C LYS A 384 -6.16 1.87 23.46
N GLU A 385 -7.43 2.00 23.08
CA GLU A 385 -8.46 0.96 23.26
C GLU A 385 -8.09 -0.34 22.54
N ILE A 386 -7.57 -0.26 21.30
CA ILE A 386 -7.16 -1.48 20.56
C ILE A 386 -5.89 -2.10 21.17
N GLN A 387 -4.96 -1.32 21.69
CA GLN A 387 -3.79 -1.83 22.41
C GLN A 387 -4.19 -2.50 23.73
N GLU A 388 -5.14 -1.95 24.46
CA GLU A 388 -5.72 -2.57 25.67
C GLU A 388 -6.40 -3.90 25.34
N LEU A 389 -7.21 -3.97 24.28
CA LEU A 389 -7.83 -5.21 23.81
C LEU A 389 -6.77 -6.30 23.53
N ILE A 390 -5.69 -5.94 22.80
CA ILE A 390 -4.60 -6.87 22.48
C ILE A 390 -3.91 -7.34 23.77
N ASN A 391 -3.59 -6.44 24.69
CA ASN A 391 -2.92 -6.78 25.94
C ASN A 391 -3.75 -7.81 26.75
N ILE A 392 -5.06 -7.58 26.88
CA ILE A 392 -5.97 -8.46 27.61
C ILE A 392 -6.11 -9.81 26.88
N ARG A 393 -6.39 -9.79 25.57
CA ARG A 393 -6.65 -11.00 24.77
C ARG A 393 -5.47 -11.95 24.73
N PHE A 394 -4.29 -11.43 24.51
CA PHE A 394 -3.06 -12.22 24.38
C PHE A 394 -2.25 -12.32 25.68
N LYS A 395 -2.77 -11.78 26.79
CA LYS A 395 -2.14 -11.81 28.13
C LYS A 395 -0.69 -11.35 28.11
N VAL A 396 -0.39 -10.29 27.32
CA VAL A 396 0.99 -9.85 27.08
C VAL A 396 1.67 -9.39 28.37
N SER A 397 0.94 -8.76 29.29
CA SER A 397 1.46 -8.36 30.62
C SER A 397 1.88 -9.54 31.51
N GLN A 398 1.57 -10.78 31.14
CA GLN A 398 2.00 -11.99 31.88
C GLN A 398 3.28 -12.61 31.26
N LEU A 399 3.75 -12.12 30.11
CA LEU A 399 5.00 -12.54 29.46
C LEU A 399 6.20 -11.69 29.88
N LEU A 400 5.95 -10.53 30.48
CA LEU A 400 6.93 -9.59 31.00
C LEU A 400 7.12 -9.78 32.49
#